data_1761d8f7c33ab8ced96ced254afc48bd
#
_entry.id   1761d8f7c33ab8ced96ced254afc48bd
#
_cell.length_a   1.000
_cell.length_b   1.000
_cell.length_c   1.000
_cell.angle_alpha   90.00
_cell.angle_beta   90.00
_cell.angle_gamma   90.00
#
_symmetry.space_group_name_H-M   'P 1'
#
loop_
_entity.id
_entity.type
_entity.pdbx_description
1 polymer ?
#
loop_
_entity_poly.entity_id
_entity_poly.type
_entity_poly.pdbx_seq_one_letter_code
_entity_poly.pdbx_strand_id
1 'polypeptide(L)'
;MRFLFTSILSIMLLSVSHAQTNVIDGHEYIDMGLPSGTLWATCNIGAESSTDFGDYFAWGETEPKEEYTDENYKFFEGYKEIPGVAYYLLCTNIGEDICGTVYDAARVKWGGRWRLPTYEEVGELVRLCWHKWEEVDGIWGTRFHHGANENTLFLPAAGYADTYLGQTYRNQNWKGYCWTGTLHRAEGDPDDLITKAKDIDYDSGSVGRRSSKRTIGLPIRPVINPRETGIADIAYTRNIYVTYRNGSIELSSIENCDHIDILNVCGQKILSSTVTTKSIETPHFSKGIYICTLAKQGKLVCTRRIIVK
;
A
#
# COMPACT_ATOMS: atom_id res chain seq x y z
N MET A 1 -40.63 -23.27 67.12
CA MET A 1 -40.81 -22.95 65.66
C MET A 1 -39.58 -22.11 65.27
N ARG A 2 -38.56 -22.72 64.65
CA ARG A 2 -37.31 -22.08 64.26
C ARG A 2 -37.35 -21.87 62.76
N PHE A 3 -37.35 -20.60 62.33
CA PHE A 3 -37.22 -20.23 60.93
C PHE A 3 -35.74 -20.21 60.53
N LEU A 4 -35.32 -21.07 59.59
CA LEU A 4 -34.03 -21.04 58.91
C LEU A 4 -34.17 -20.09 57.71
N PHE A 5 -33.43 -18.95 57.80
CA PHE A 5 -33.21 -18.09 56.63
C PHE A 5 -32.05 -18.66 55.81
N THR A 6 -32.34 -19.21 54.65
CA THR A 6 -31.36 -19.57 53.65
C THR A 6 -31.07 -18.35 52.76
N SER A 7 -29.87 -17.79 52.95
CA SER A 7 -29.36 -16.69 52.15
C SER A 7 -28.83 -17.26 50.81
N ILE A 8 -29.50 -16.99 49.71
CA ILE A 8 -29.02 -17.35 48.37
C ILE A 8 -28.08 -16.23 47.90
N LEU A 9 -26.78 -16.52 47.92
CA LEU A 9 -25.74 -15.64 47.36
C LEU A 9 -25.71 -15.80 45.83
N SER A 10 -26.35 -14.89 45.09
CA SER A 10 -26.23 -14.83 43.62
C SER A 10 -24.85 -14.35 43.24
N ILE A 11 -24.01 -15.25 42.78
CA ILE A 11 -22.73 -14.91 42.13
C ILE A 11 -23.04 -14.41 40.71
N MET A 12 -22.96 -13.09 40.52
CA MET A 12 -23.03 -12.47 39.21
C MET A 12 -21.66 -12.70 38.51
N LEU A 13 -21.62 -13.69 37.61
CA LEU A 13 -20.48 -13.88 36.71
C LEU A 13 -20.47 -12.72 35.73
N LEU A 14 -19.63 -11.73 35.98
CA LEU A 14 -19.22 -10.74 35.00
C LEU A 14 -18.43 -11.47 33.92
N SER A 15 -19.09 -11.77 32.79
CA SER A 15 -18.40 -12.17 31.55
C SER A 15 -17.60 -10.97 31.06
N VAL A 16 -16.31 -10.96 31.31
CA VAL A 16 -15.38 -10.06 30.63
C VAL A 16 -15.34 -10.54 29.18
N SER A 17 -16.12 -9.87 28.33
CA SER A 17 -15.98 -10.00 26.90
C SER A 17 -14.58 -9.51 26.52
N HIS A 18 -13.67 -10.43 26.26
CA HIS A 18 -12.42 -10.09 25.59
C HIS A 18 -12.82 -9.68 24.16
N ALA A 19 -12.78 -8.39 23.88
CA ALA A 19 -12.82 -7.91 22.51
C ALA A 19 -11.67 -8.62 21.77
N GLN A 20 -12.02 -9.40 20.77
CA GLN A 20 -11.03 -10.08 19.94
C GLN A 20 -10.29 -8.98 19.19
N THR A 21 -9.07 -8.67 19.60
CA THR A 21 -8.22 -7.70 18.92
C THR A 21 -7.88 -8.26 17.54
N ASN A 22 -8.39 -7.60 16.52
CA ASN A 22 -8.10 -7.93 15.14
C ASN A 22 -6.69 -7.43 14.82
N VAL A 23 -5.68 -8.29 14.92
CA VAL A 23 -4.26 -7.96 14.73
C VAL A 23 -3.67 -8.85 13.62
N ILE A 24 -2.96 -8.24 12.67
CA ILE A 24 -2.14 -8.92 11.67
C ILE A 24 -0.74 -8.31 11.69
N ASP A 25 0.29 -9.16 11.76
CA ASP A 25 1.70 -8.75 11.78
C ASP A 25 1.99 -7.63 12.80
N GLY A 26 1.34 -7.69 13.98
CA GLY A 26 1.53 -6.74 15.08
C GLY A 26 0.73 -5.44 14.99
N HIS A 27 -0.08 -5.24 13.95
CA HIS A 27 -0.88 -4.04 13.73
C HIS A 27 -2.38 -4.36 13.75
N GLU A 28 -3.14 -3.51 14.43
CA GLU A 28 -4.59 -3.62 14.51
C GLU A 28 -5.27 -3.21 13.21
N TYR A 29 -6.37 -3.90 12.89
CA TYR A 29 -7.17 -3.60 11.71
C TYR A 29 -8.66 -3.57 11.99
N ILE A 30 -9.38 -2.94 11.08
CA ILE A 30 -10.84 -2.86 11.01
C ILE A 30 -11.28 -3.51 9.70
N ASP A 31 -12.18 -4.48 9.80
CA ASP A 31 -12.95 -5.00 8.66
C ASP A 31 -14.20 -4.13 8.50
N MET A 32 -14.20 -3.27 7.48
CA MET A 32 -15.35 -2.43 7.15
C MET A 32 -16.48 -3.22 6.45
N GLY A 33 -16.29 -4.51 6.17
CA GLY A 33 -17.27 -5.34 5.44
C GLY A 33 -17.42 -4.95 3.97
N LEU A 34 -16.40 -4.31 3.38
CA LEU A 34 -16.41 -3.89 1.99
C LEU A 34 -16.29 -5.09 1.04
N PRO A 35 -16.86 -5.02 -0.18
CA PRO A 35 -16.86 -6.14 -1.15
C PRO A 35 -15.45 -6.62 -1.54
N SER A 36 -14.45 -5.73 -1.61
CA SER A 36 -13.05 -6.11 -1.85
C SER A 36 -12.49 -7.03 -0.77
N GLY A 37 -13.03 -6.94 0.46
CA GLY A 37 -12.49 -7.59 1.65
C GLY A 37 -11.25 -6.89 2.19
N THR A 38 -10.94 -5.68 1.74
CA THR A 38 -9.82 -4.88 2.24
C THR A 38 -10.01 -4.55 3.72
N LEU A 39 -9.00 -4.87 4.52
CA LEU A 39 -8.89 -4.56 5.93
C LEU A 39 -8.05 -3.29 6.09
N TRP A 40 -8.54 -2.34 6.88
CA TRP A 40 -7.91 -1.03 7.08
C TRP A 40 -7.20 -1.00 8.43
N ALA A 41 -5.98 -0.50 8.48
CA ALA A 41 -5.30 -0.26 9.75
C ALA A 41 -6.09 0.71 10.63
N THR A 42 -6.00 0.57 11.95
CA THR A 42 -6.65 1.46 12.92
C THR A 42 -5.99 2.83 13.00
N CYS A 43 -4.69 2.93 12.68
CA CYS A 43 -3.90 4.16 12.73
C CYS A 43 -3.04 4.35 11.48
N ASN A 44 -2.50 5.55 11.29
CA ASN A 44 -1.53 5.86 10.23
C ASN A 44 -0.15 5.28 10.56
N ILE A 45 0.74 5.18 9.58
CA ILE A 45 2.15 4.82 9.83
C ILE A 45 2.77 5.87 10.76
N GLY A 46 3.54 5.41 11.77
CA GLY A 46 4.16 6.27 12.77
C GLY A 46 3.22 6.77 13.88
N ALA A 47 1.93 6.41 13.83
CA ALA A 47 0.94 6.75 14.84
C ALA A 47 0.75 5.62 15.86
N GLU A 48 0.47 5.96 17.11
CA GLU A 48 0.17 5.02 18.20
C GLU A 48 -1.34 4.86 18.43
N SER A 49 -2.15 5.82 17.93
CA SER A 49 -3.61 5.81 18.06
C SER A 49 -4.30 6.24 16.77
N SER A 50 -5.62 6.05 16.71
CA SER A 50 -6.42 6.46 15.54
C SER A 50 -6.50 7.97 15.36
N THR A 51 -6.25 8.75 16.41
CA THR A 51 -6.27 10.22 16.41
C THR A 51 -4.90 10.85 16.15
N ASP A 52 -3.82 10.08 16.25
CA ASP A 52 -2.49 10.57 15.91
C ASP A 52 -2.34 10.75 14.41
N PHE A 53 -1.66 11.81 14.00
CA PHE A 53 -1.45 12.10 12.59
C PHE A 53 -0.47 11.14 11.93
N GLY A 54 0.51 10.62 12.68
CA GLY A 54 1.58 9.75 12.20
C GLY A 54 2.63 10.50 11.37
N ASP A 55 3.41 9.73 10.66
CA ASP A 55 4.47 10.22 9.78
C ASP A 55 3.92 10.67 8.43
N TYR A 56 4.64 11.61 7.80
CA TYR A 56 4.35 12.10 6.47
C TYR A 56 5.39 11.56 5.48
N PHE A 57 4.95 11.20 4.29
CA PHE A 57 5.81 10.64 3.25
C PHE A 57 5.57 11.33 1.92
N ALA A 58 6.63 11.71 1.22
CA ALA A 58 6.51 12.04 -0.19
C ALA A 58 6.25 10.73 -0.98
N TRP A 59 5.49 10.79 -2.06
CA TRP A 59 5.01 9.59 -2.73
C TRP A 59 6.15 8.73 -3.30
N GLY A 60 6.24 7.47 -2.85
CA GLY A 60 7.31 6.54 -3.20
C GLY A 60 8.54 6.61 -2.29
N GLU A 61 8.61 7.57 -1.37
CA GLU A 61 9.63 7.58 -0.32
C GLU A 61 9.15 6.79 0.90
N THR A 62 10.07 6.14 1.57
CA THR A 62 9.78 5.23 2.68
C THR A 62 10.26 5.75 4.03
N GLU A 63 10.90 6.91 4.05
CA GLU A 63 11.33 7.61 5.25
C GLU A 63 10.69 9.00 5.31
N PRO A 64 10.21 9.43 6.49
CA PRO A 64 9.74 10.79 6.70
C PRO A 64 10.92 11.78 6.65
N LYS A 65 10.63 13.04 6.38
CA LYS A 65 11.62 14.13 6.30
C LYS A 65 11.19 15.34 7.11
N GLU A 66 12.15 16.20 7.45
CA GLU A 66 11.85 17.48 8.09
C GLU A 66 11.32 18.53 7.11
N GLU A 67 11.77 18.46 5.85
CA GLU A 67 11.40 19.39 4.79
C GLU A 67 10.88 18.65 3.55
N TYR A 68 9.87 19.23 2.92
CA TYR A 68 9.23 18.69 1.71
C TYR A 68 9.32 19.77 0.62
N THR A 69 10.34 19.66 -0.22
CA THR A 69 10.55 20.51 -1.40
C THR A 69 10.66 19.66 -2.65
N ASP A 70 10.57 20.29 -3.81
CA ASP A 70 10.74 19.58 -5.07
C ASP A 70 12.17 19.02 -5.18
N GLU A 71 13.18 19.84 -4.80
CA GLU A 71 14.59 19.51 -4.93
C GLU A 71 15.07 18.39 -4.01
N ASN A 72 14.46 18.23 -2.82
CA ASN A 72 14.81 17.15 -1.91
C ASN A 72 13.99 15.88 -2.11
N TYR A 73 13.08 15.89 -3.08
CA TYR A 73 12.34 14.70 -3.43
C TYR A 73 13.24 13.67 -4.12
N LYS A 74 13.30 12.45 -3.60
CA LYS A 74 14.22 11.38 -4.05
C LYS A 74 14.16 11.09 -5.55
N PHE A 75 13.00 11.33 -6.16
CA PHE A 75 12.73 11.03 -7.56
C PHE A 75 12.62 12.30 -8.41
N PHE A 76 13.16 13.41 -7.93
CA PHE A 76 13.24 14.66 -8.67
C PHE A 76 14.30 14.57 -9.78
N GLU A 77 13.93 14.96 -11.01
CA GLU A 77 14.81 14.98 -12.18
C GLU A 77 15.06 16.40 -12.72
N GLY A 78 14.40 17.39 -12.14
CA GLY A 78 14.50 18.78 -12.60
C GLY A 78 13.16 19.37 -13.00
N TYR A 79 13.25 20.43 -13.81
CA TYR A 79 12.07 21.14 -14.35
C TYR A 79 12.14 21.20 -15.86
N LYS A 80 10.99 21.05 -16.52
CA LYS A 80 10.81 21.21 -17.97
C LYS A 80 10.06 22.50 -18.23
N GLU A 81 10.63 23.39 -19.06
CA GLU A 81 9.95 24.56 -19.55
C GLU A 81 9.01 24.19 -20.71
N ILE A 82 7.74 24.57 -20.61
CA ILE A 82 6.76 24.42 -21.70
C ILE A 82 6.34 25.85 -22.10
N PRO A 83 6.49 26.23 -23.38
CA PRO A 83 6.13 27.56 -23.85
C PRO A 83 4.67 27.91 -23.51
N GLY A 84 4.48 29.06 -22.83
CA GLY A 84 3.14 29.54 -22.41
C GLY A 84 2.58 28.93 -21.12
N VAL A 85 3.34 28.04 -20.49
CA VAL A 85 3.03 27.45 -19.16
C VAL A 85 4.29 27.54 -18.32
N ALA A 86 4.15 27.68 -17.00
CA ALA A 86 5.27 27.70 -16.09
C ALA A 86 6.03 26.34 -16.10
N TYR A 87 7.17 26.30 -15.43
CA TYR A 87 7.99 25.11 -15.32
C TYR A 87 7.19 23.91 -14.77
N TYR A 88 7.34 22.76 -15.41
CA TYR A 88 6.82 21.49 -14.93
C TYR A 88 7.90 20.71 -14.19
N LEU A 89 7.54 20.19 -13.04
CA LEU A 89 8.36 19.25 -12.27
C LEU A 89 8.53 17.95 -13.09
N LEU A 90 9.79 17.49 -13.22
CA LEU A 90 10.09 16.17 -13.76
C LEU A 90 10.40 15.21 -12.64
N CYS A 91 9.81 14.02 -12.72
CA CYS A 91 10.03 12.96 -11.73
C CYS A 91 10.33 11.63 -12.42
N THR A 92 11.24 10.87 -11.83
CA THR A 92 11.48 9.46 -12.24
C THR A 92 10.19 8.64 -12.18
N ASN A 93 9.94 7.86 -13.21
CA ASN A 93 8.84 6.89 -13.23
C ASN A 93 9.20 5.67 -12.36
N ILE A 94 8.51 5.50 -11.23
CA ILE A 94 8.68 4.37 -10.31
C ILE A 94 7.54 3.35 -10.40
N GLY A 95 6.65 3.49 -11.39
CA GLY A 95 5.52 2.62 -11.66
C GLY A 95 4.17 3.32 -11.55
N GLU A 96 3.16 2.75 -12.21
CA GLU A 96 1.77 3.23 -12.17
C GLU A 96 1.08 2.91 -10.83
N ASP A 97 1.53 1.84 -10.18
CA ASP A 97 1.07 1.39 -8.87
C ASP A 97 2.28 0.91 -8.06
N ILE A 98 2.50 1.54 -6.88
CA ILE A 98 3.59 1.20 -5.98
C ILE A 98 3.14 0.35 -4.78
N CYS A 99 1.86 -0.06 -4.70
CA CYS A 99 1.33 -0.88 -3.61
C CYS A 99 2.15 -2.15 -3.42
N GLY A 100 2.66 -2.39 -2.21
CA GLY A 100 3.45 -3.56 -1.85
C GLY A 100 4.85 -3.63 -2.48
N THR A 101 5.33 -2.57 -3.14
CA THR A 101 6.69 -2.49 -3.71
C THR A 101 7.70 -1.91 -2.71
N VAL A 102 8.96 -1.79 -3.12
CA VAL A 102 10.03 -1.11 -2.34
C VAL A 102 9.79 0.39 -2.17
N TYR A 103 8.88 0.95 -2.92
CA TYR A 103 8.47 2.36 -2.86
C TYR A 103 7.24 2.57 -1.96
N ASP A 104 6.70 1.51 -1.37
CA ASP A 104 5.56 1.53 -0.47
C ASP A 104 6.03 1.62 0.98
N ALA A 105 5.85 2.79 1.62
CA ALA A 105 6.28 2.99 2.99
C ALA A 105 5.56 2.06 3.98
N ALA A 106 4.29 1.69 3.74
CA ALA A 106 3.59 0.72 4.59
C ALA A 106 4.25 -0.66 4.53
N ARG A 107 4.60 -1.11 3.33
CA ARG A 107 5.33 -2.38 3.13
C ARG A 107 6.69 -2.35 3.82
N VAL A 108 7.43 -1.26 3.68
CA VAL A 108 8.79 -1.15 4.21
C VAL A 108 8.79 -1.02 5.74
N LYS A 109 7.87 -0.23 6.32
CA LYS A 109 7.82 0.06 7.76
C LYS A 109 7.15 -1.06 8.57
N TRP A 110 6.03 -1.58 8.09
CA TRP A 110 5.25 -2.59 8.82
C TRP A 110 5.53 -4.02 8.35
N GLY A 111 6.02 -4.18 7.12
CA GLY A 111 6.33 -5.50 6.56
C GLY A 111 5.09 -6.35 6.26
N GLY A 112 5.30 -7.66 6.20
CA GLY A 112 4.22 -8.62 5.95
C GLY A 112 3.46 -8.33 4.66
N ARG A 113 2.13 -8.27 4.73
CA ARG A 113 1.26 -7.93 3.60
C ARG A 113 0.69 -6.51 3.66
N TRP A 114 1.09 -5.70 4.64
CA TRP A 114 0.68 -4.31 4.75
C TRP A 114 1.19 -3.49 3.57
N ARG A 115 0.34 -2.61 3.04
CA ARG A 115 0.65 -1.77 1.88
C ARG A 115 -0.20 -0.50 1.86
N LEU A 116 0.17 0.44 0.98
CA LEU A 116 -0.73 1.53 0.63
C LEU A 116 -2.04 0.98 0.05
N PRO A 117 -3.18 1.66 0.27
CA PRO A 117 -4.39 1.36 -0.47
C PRO A 117 -4.22 1.75 -1.95
N THR A 118 -4.89 1.02 -2.83
CA THR A 118 -5.07 1.45 -4.22
C THR A 118 -6.12 2.56 -4.30
N TYR A 119 -6.12 3.30 -5.40
CA TYR A 119 -7.15 4.31 -5.66
C TYR A 119 -8.57 3.72 -5.73
N GLU A 120 -8.70 2.48 -6.18
CA GLU A 120 -9.99 1.78 -6.24
C GLU A 120 -10.48 1.35 -4.86
N GLU A 121 -9.61 0.90 -3.96
CA GLU A 121 -9.98 0.58 -2.57
C GLU A 121 -10.44 1.82 -1.80
N VAL A 122 -9.75 2.95 -1.99
CA VAL A 122 -10.23 4.25 -1.49
C VAL A 122 -11.57 4.61 -2.15
N GLY A 123 -11.72 4.35 -3.44
CA GLY A 123 -12.98 4.57 -4.16
C GLY A 123 -14.13 3.75 -3.60
N GLU A 124 -13.88 2.51 -3.21
CA GLU A 124 -14.87 1.65 -2.57
C GLU A 124 -15.29 2.20 -1.20
N LEU A 125 -14.32 2.60 -0.36
CA LEU A 125 -14.57 3.24 0.93
C LEU A 125 -15.45 4.50 0.77
N VAL A 126 -15.10 5.39 -0.16
CA VAL A 126 -15.82 6.65 -0.39
C VAL A 126 -17.24 6.44 -0.94
N ARG A 127 -17.44 5.44 -1.82
CA ARG A 127 -18.74 5.18 -2.45
C ARG A 127 -19.72 4.42 -1.57
N LEU A 128 -19.23 3.49 -0.74
CA LEU A 128 -20.07 2.54 -0.02
C LEU A 128 -20.25 2.89 1.46
N CYS A 129 -19.40 3.75 2.01
CA CYS A 129 -19.53 4.21 3.38
C CYS A 129 -20.16 5.59 3.43
N TRP A 130 -21.12 5.79 4.34
CA TRP A 130 -21.45 7.13 4.76
C TRP A 130 -20.38 7.64 5.73
N HIS A 131 -20.21 8.94 5.80
CA HIS A 131 -19.15 9.55 6.61
C HIS A 131 -19.67 10.72 7.42
N LYS A 132 -18.98 10.99 8.52
CA LYS A 132 -19.27 12.10 9.42
C LYS A 132 -17.97 12.79 9.81
N TRP A 133 -17.96 14.11 9.65
CA TRP A 133 -16.91 14.93 10.23
C TRP A 133 -17.17 15.10 11.72
N GLU A 134 -16.22 14.75 12.56
CA GLU A 134 -16.35 14.80 14.00
C GLU A 134 -15.01 15.00 14.69
N GLU A 135 -15.08 15.43 15.96
CA GLU A 135 -13.93 15.55 16.84
C GLU A 135 -13.84 14.32 17.75
N VAL A 136 -12.66 13.73 17.86
CA VAL A 136 -12.34 12.62 18.75
C VAL A 136 -11.07 13.00 19.50
N ASP A 137 -11.12 13.05 20.84
CA ASP A 137 -10.00 13.40 21.71
C ASP A 137 -9.29 14.72 21.33
N GLY A 138 -10.04 15.73 20.88
CA GLY A 138 -9.51 17.04 20.46
C GLY A 138 -8.98 17.06 19.02
N ILE A 139 -9.09 15.98 18.28
CA ILE A 139 -8.64 15.87 16.90
C ILE A 139 -9.84 15.74 15.96
N TRP A 140 -9.95 16.66 15.02
CA TRP A 140 -10.94 16.59 13.96
C TRP A 140 -10.56 15.57 12.90
N GLY A 141 -11.57 14.93 12.31
CA GLY A 141 -11.39 13.95 11.27
C GLY A 141 -12.70 13.45 10.68
N THR A 142 -12.59 12.50 9.78
CA THR A 142 -13.74 11.85 9.16
C THR A 142 -13.87 10.42 9.66
N ARG A 143 -15.03 10.08 10.20
CA ARG A 143 -15.41 8.71 10.52
C ARG A 143 -16.26 8.13 9.41
N PHE A 144 -15.81 7.01 8.88
CA PHE A 144 -16.53 6.21 7.88
C PHE A 144 -17.31 5.09 8.56
N HIS A 145 -18.51 4.83 8.05
CA HIS A 145 -19.39 3.78 8.52
C HIS A 145 -19.92 3.00 7.32
N HIS A 146 -19.92 1.68 7.40
CA HIS A 146 -20.53 0.83 6.38
C HIS A 146 -21.70 0.07 6.98
N GLY A 147 -22.80 -0.07 6.20
CA GLY A 147 -24.04 -0.69 6.67
C GLY A 147 -23.96 -2.21 6.87
N ALA A 148 -22.86 -2.87 6.48
CA ALA A 148 -22.73 -4.33 6.61
C ALA A 148 -22.38 -4.78 8.04
N ASN A 149 -21.78 -3.90 8.83
CA ASN A 149 -21.42 -4.17 10.23
C ASN A 149 -21.38 -2.85 11.02
N GLU A 150 -21.14 -2.93 12.33
CA GLU A 150 -21.06 -1.76 13.21
C GLU A 150 -19.65 -1.13 13.26
N ASN A 151 -18.69 -1.67 12.51
CA ASN A 151 -17.34 -1.18 12.50
C ASN A 151 -17.22 0.19 11.84
N THR A 152 -16.31 0.99 12.34
CA THR A 152 -16.06 2.34 11.85
C THR A 152 -14.57 2.59 11.67
N LEU A 153 -14.21 3.36 10.66
CA LEU A 153 -12.85 3.80 10.40
C LEU A 153 -12.74 5.31 10.61
N PHE A 154 -11.89 5.76 11.54
CA PHE A 154 -11.60 7.17 11.73
C PHE A 154 -10.31 7.55 11.02
N LEU A 155 -10.36 8.59 10.18
CA LEU A 155 -9.21 9.21 9.55
C LEU A 155 -9.02 10.61 10.12
N PRO A 156 -7.92 10.90 10.86
CA PRO A 156 -7.69 12.21 11.46
C PRO A 156 -7.34 13.24 10.40
N ALA A 157 -7.74 14.49 10.62
CA ALA A 157 -7.42 15.61 9.74
C ALA A 157 -5.95 16.02 9.88
N ALA A 158 -5.06 15.16 9.43
CA ALA A 158 -3.61 15.31 9.57
C ALA A 158 -3.02 16.43 8.69
N GLY A 159 -3.79 16.99 7.75
CA GLY A 159 -3.22 17.96 6.81
C GLY A 159 -2.19 17.35 5.89
N TYR A 160 -1.22 18.14 5.48
CA TYR A 160 -0.10 17.74 4.64
C TYR A 160 1.18 18.48 5.00
N ALA A 161 2.32 17.94 4.63
CA ALA A 161 3.63 18.57 4.80
C ALA A 161 4.13 19.15 3.47
N ASP A 162 4.45 20.46 3.48
CA ASP A 162 4.98 21.18 2.34
C ASP A 162 5.77 22.38 2.86
N THR A 163 7.06 22.38 2.62
CA THR A 163 7.96 23.43 3.14
C THR A 163 7.96 24.70 2.28
N TYR A 164 7.27 24.70 1.15
CA TYR A 164 7.07 25.90 0.34
C TYR A 164 6.35 26.98 1.19
N LEU A 165 6.91 28.17 1.31
CA LEU A 165 6.50 29.27 2.19
C LEU A 165 6.86 29.12 3.68
N GLY A 166 7.83 28.27 4.03
CA GLY A 166 8.42 28.22 5.37
C GLY A 166 7.54 27.58 6.46
N GLN A 167 6.50 26.86 6.07
CA GLN A 167 5.67 26.06 6.98
C GLN A 167 5.72 24.59 6.56
N THR A 168 6.16 23.72 7.46
CA THR A 168 6.24 22.28 7.14
C THR A 168 4.87 21.64 7.14
N TYR A 169 4.00 21.92 8.11
CA TYR A 169 2.68 21.28 8.22
C TYR A 169 1.55 22.28 7.99
N ARG A 170 0.57 21.88 7.19
CA ARG A 170 -0.59 22.71 6.81
C ARG A 170 -1.90 21.97 6.99
N ASN A 171 -2.93 22.72 7.30
CA ASN A 171 -4.32 22.24 7.41
C ASN A 171 -4.56 21.16 8.46
N GLN A 172 -3.64 20.92 9.41
CA GLN A 172 -3.91 20.02 10.53
C GLN A 172 -5.15 20.47 11.30
N ASN A 173 -6.01 19.51 11.69
CA ASN A 173 -7.33 19.71 12.30
C ASN A 173 -8.38 20.41 11.42
N TRP A 174 -8.07 20.66 10.14
CA TRP A 174 -9.01 21.32 9.21
C TRP A 174 -9.32 20.46 8.00
N LYS A 175 -8.33 19.73 7.54
CA LYS A 175 -8.45 18.87 6.36
C LYS A 175 -7.52 17.67 6.47
N GLY A 176 -7.99 16.52 6.06
CA GLY A 176 -7.19 15.32 6.03
C GLY A 176 -6.87 14.89 4.61
N TYR A 177 -5.75 14.17 4.51
CA TYR A 177 -5.28 13.55 3.27
C TYR A 177 -4.64 12.21 3.61
N CYS A 178 -4.70 11.25 2.69
CA CYS A 178 -3.87 10.04 2.76
C CYS A 178 -3.48 9.61 1.34
N TRP A 179 -2.22 9.18 1.18
CA TRP A 179 -1.75 8.62 -0.08
C TRP A 179 -2.46 7.32 -0.46
N THR A 180 -2.60 7.13 -1.76
CA THR A 180 -2.75 5.80 -2.37
C THR A 180 -1.45 5.41 -3.08
N GLY A 181 -1.29 4.14 -3.41
CA GLY A 181 -0.14 3.69 -4.21
C GLY A 181 -0.27 3.97 -5.71
N THR A 182 -1.35 4.61 -6.15
CA THR A 182 -1.66 4.79 -7.58
C THR A 182 -1.15 6.12 -8.11
N LEU A 183 -0.38 6.07 -9.20
CA LEU A 183 0.06 7.26 -9.93
C LEU A 183 -1.14 7.99 -10.55
N HIS A 184 -1.08 9.31 -10.61
CA HIS A 184 -2.03 10.10 -11.37
C HIS A 184 -1.50 10.39 -12.78
N ARG A 185 -2.31 10.05 -13.78
CA ARG A 185 -2.14 10.53 -15.15
C ARG A 185 -3.41 11.27 -15.57
N ALA A 186 -3.28 12.50 -16.04
CA ALA A 186 -4.39 13.19 -16.66
C ALA A 186 -4.45 12.81 -18.14
N GLU A 187 -5.65 12.79 -18.68
CA GLU A 187 -5.84 12.54 -20.13
C GLU A 187 -5.20 13.67 -20.93
N GLY A 188 -4.33 13.29 -21.88
CA GLY A 188 -3.60 14.25 -22.72
C GLY A 188 -2.30 14.79 -22.12
N ASP A 189 -1.94 14.44 -20.89
CA ASP A 189 -0.63 14.76 -20.36
C ASP A 189 0.46 13.99 -21.11
N PRO A 190 1.59 14.61 -21.41
CA PRO A 190 2.76 13.90 -21.90
C PRO A 190 3.16 12.77 -20.97
N ASP A 191 3.64 11.65 -21.51
CA ASP A 191 4.03 10.46 -20.75
C ASP A 191 5.10 10.74 -19.66
N ASP A 192 5.87 11.80 -19.82
CA ASP A 192 6.89 12.25 -18.87
C ASP A 192 6.34 13.16 -17.75
N LEU A 193 5.08 13.62 -17.85
CA LEU A 193 4.44 14.45 -16.82
C LEU A 193 3.79 13.63 -15.70
N ILE A 194 4.60 12.96 -14.89
CA ILE A 194 4.19 12.12 -13.77
C ILE A 194 4.37 12.79 -12.42
N THR A 195 3.91 14.03 -12.31
CA THR A 195 4.17 14.92 -11.16
C THR A 195 3.26 14.67 -9.96
N LYS A 196 2.14 13.97 -10.16
CA LYS A 196 1.11 13.76 -9.14
C LYS A 196 0.84 12.28 -8.89
N ALA A 197 0.35 11.98 -7.70
CA ALA A 197 -0.19 10.68 -7.33
C ALA A 197 -1.59 10.84 -6.73
N LYS A 198 -2.36 9.77 -6.75
CA LYS A 198 -3.73 9.73 -6.24
C LYS A 198 -3.75 9.71 -4.72
N ASP A 199 -4.70 10.43 -4.15
CA ASP A 199 -4.96 10.51 -2.73
C ASP A 199 -6.46 10.52 -2.43
N ILE A 200 -6.80 10.42 -1.15
CA ILE A 200 -8.09 10.80 -0.59
C ILE A 200 -7.91 12.12 0.15
N ASP A 201 -8.85 13.06 -0.04
CA ASP A 201 -8.96 14.25 0.79
C ASP A 201 -10.33 14.34 1.46
N TYR A 202 -10.38 14.91 2.65
CA TYR A 202 -11.62 15.05 3.43
C TYR A 202 -11.56 16.25 4.35
N ASP A 203 -12.71 16.92 4.51
CA ASP A 203 -12.93 18.05 5.40
C ASP A 203 -14.38 18.06 5.92
N SER A 204 -14.79 19.13 6.61
CA SER A 204 -16.14 19.24 7.16
C SER A 204 -17.27 19.25 6.13
N GLY A 205 -16.98 19.47 4.86
CA GLY A 205 -17.96 19.59 3.79
C GLY A 205 -17.91 18.46 2.76
N SER A 206 -16.81 17.73 2.69
CA SER A 206 -16.64 16.75 1.61
C SER A 206 -15.62 15.66 1.92
N VAL A 207 -15.80 14.53 1.26
CA VAL A 207 -14.79 13.50 1.09
C VAL A 207 -14.60 13.26 -0.39
N GLY A 208 -13.37 13.31 -0.88
CA GLY A 208 -13.04 13.21 -2.29
C GLY A 208 -11.88 12.29 -2.59
N ARG A 209 -11.82 11.84 -3.83
CA ARG A 209 -10.65 11.18 -4.42
C ARG A 209 -9.96 12.19 -5.32
N ARG A 210 -8.74 12.53 -5.00
CA ARG A 210 -7.99 13.61 -5.63
C ARG A 210 -6.63 13.15 -6.16
N SER A 211 -5.77 14.11 -6.39
CA SER A 211 -4.36 13.89 -6.71
C SER A 211 -3.53 15.06 -6.20
N SER A 212 -2.44 14.77 -5.56
CA SER A 212 -1.49 15.73 -5.00
C SER A 212 -0.11 15.61 -5.65
N LYS A 213 0.70 16.65 -5.54
CA LYS A 213 2.10 16.63 -5.97
C LYS A 213 2.85 15.52 -5.23
N ARG A 214 3.64 14.73 -5.94
CA ARG A 214 4.42 13.62 -5.35
C ARG A 214 5.44 14.08 -4.31
N THR A 215 5.87 15.33 -4.36
CA THR A 215 6.91 15.92 -3.52
C THR A 215 6.42 16.35 -2.13
N ILE A 216 5.11 16.54 -1.95
CA ILE A 216 4.57 16.86 -0.62
C ILE A 216 4.44 15.62 0.24
N GLY A 217 4.48 15.82 1.56
CA GLY A 217 4.28 14.74 2.53
C GLY A 217 2.80 14.56 2.88
N LEU A 218 2.25 13.38 2.64
CA LEU A 218 0.94 12.97 3.16
C LEU A 218 1.07 11.77 4.08
N PRO A 219 0.18 11.62 5.06
CA PRO A 219 0.07 10.40 5.86
C PRO A 219 -0.33 9.19 5.00
N ILE A 220 -0.07 8.01 5.54
CA ILE A 220 -0.47 6.74 4.93
C ILE A 220 -1.33 5.97 5.93
N ARG A 221 -2.55 5.59 5.52
CA ARG A 221 -3.39 4.61 6.22
C ARG A 221 -3.20 3.26 5.54
N PRO A 222 -2.45 2.33 6.15
CA PRO A 222 -2.18 1.03 5.55
C PRO A 222 -3.42 0.17 5.40
N VAL A 223 -3.36 -0.72 4.42
CA VAL A 223 -4.37 -1.77 4.21
C VAL A 223 -3.73 -3.13 4.03
N ILE A 224 -4.54 -4.16 4.24
CA ILE A 224 -4.26 -5.55 3.87
C ILE A 224 -5.48 -6.10 3.14
N ASN A 225 -5.27 -6.83 2.06
CA ASN A 225 -6.33 -7.62 1.46
C ASN A 225 -6.04 -9.12 1.68
N PRO A 226 -6.79 -9.79 2.57
CA PRO A 226 -6.57 -11.20 2.86
C PRO A 226 -6.88 -12.13 1.66
N ARG A 227 -7.64 -11.64 0.67
CA ARG A 227 -7.94 -12.37 -0.57
C ARG A 227 -6.84 -12.26 -1.61
N GLU A 228 -5.92 -11.30 -1.45
CA GLU A 228 -4.68 -11.29 -2.22
C GLU A 228 -3.86 -12.49 -1.76
N THR A 229 -3.98 -13.59 -2.48
CA THR A 229 -3.14 -14.78 -2.27
C THR A 229 -1.68 -14.34 -2.42
N GLY A 230 -0.79 -14.74 -1.50
CA GLY A 230 0.59 -14.29 -1.28
C GLY A 230 1.56 -14.19 -2.48
N ILE A 231 1.03 -14.03 -3.70
CA ILE A 231 1.76 -13.62 -4.90
C ILE A 231 2.27 -12.16 -4.76
N ALA A 232 1.70 -11.35 -3.86
CA ALA A 232 2.15 -9.97 -3.61
C ALA A 232 3.54 -9.89 -2.95
N ASP A 233 4.00 -10.92 -2.23
CA ASP A 233 5.38 -10.99 -1.73
C ASP A 233 6.42 -11.08 -2.85
N ILE A 234 5.97 -11.32 -4.09
CA ILE A 234 6.80 -11.43 -5.29
C ILE A 234 7.04 -10.06 -5.95
N ALA A 235 6.38 -9.00 -5.52
CA ALA A 235 6.51 -7.66 -6.12
C ALA A 235 7.91 -7.03 -5.92
N TYR A 236 8.77 -7.63 -5.10
CA TYR A 236 10.12 -7.11 -4.82
C TYR A 236 11.08 -7.13 -6.02
N THR A 237 10.66 -7.73 -7.16
CA THR A 237 11.50 -7.82 -8.36
C THR A 237 10.72 -7.69 -9.65
N ARG A 238 9.84 -6.68 -9.74
CA ARG A 238 9.14 -6.35 -11.00
C ARG A 238 10.07 -6.07 -12.19
N ASN A 239 11.38 -5.94 -11.96
CA ASN A 239 12.36 -5.60 -12.98
C ASN A 239 13.13 -6.79 -13.57
N ILE A 240 12.85 -8.04 -13.19
CA ILE A 240 13.46 -9.18 -13.87
C ILE A 240 12.48 -9.68 -14.94
N TYR A 241 12.78 -9.35 -16.17
CA TYR A 241 12.09 -9.94 -17.33
C TYR A 241 12.72 -11.31 -17.64
N VAL A 242 11.85 -12.28 -17.89
CA VAL A 242 12.23 -13.64 -18.23
C VAL A 242 11.67 -13.96 -19.60
N THR A 243 12.52 -14.28 -20.54
CA THR A 243 12.12 -14.66 -21.91
C THR A 243 12.75 -16.01 -22.28
N TYR A 244 12.06 -16.78 -23.12
CA TYR A 244 12.59 -18.01 -23.68
C TYR A 244 12.88 -17.79 -25.16
N ARG A 245 14.14 -18.02 -25.57
CA ARG A 245 14.58 -17.90 -26.95
C ARG A 245 15.64 -18.94 -27.26
N ASN A 246 15.51 -19.60 -28.39
CA ASN A 246 16.53 -20.53 -28.95
C ASN A 246 17.04 -21.59 -27.96
N GLY A 247 16.15 -22.15 -27.11
CA GLY A 247 16.53 -23.18 -26.14
C GLY A 247 17.16 -22.62 -24.85
N SER A 248 17.12 -21.30 -24.64
CA SER A 248 17.65 -20.67 -23.42
C SER A 248 16.64 -19.76 -22.77
N ILE A 249 16.71 -19.63 -21.46
CA ILE A 249 16.01 -18.63 -20.68
C ILE A 249 16.92 -17.43 -20.49
N GLU A 250 16.44 -16.27 -20.90
CA GLU A 250 17.15 -15.00 -20.76
C GLU A 250 16.54 -14.18 -19.62
N LEU A 251 17.40 -13.71 -18.69
CA LEU A 251 17.06 -12.86 -17.58
C LEU A 251 17.58 -11.43 -17.80
N SER A 252 16.75 -10.42 -17.56
CA SER A 252 17.18 -9.01 -17.67
C SER A 252 18.20 -8.62 -16.61
N SER A 253 18.16 -9.24 -15.42
CA SER A 253 19.11 -9.05 -14.31
C SER A 253 19.24 -10.31 -13.48
N ILE A 254 20.41 -10.50 -12.86
CA ILE A 254 20.71 -11.60 -11.92
C ILE A 254 21.09 -11.14 -10.52
N GLU A 255 21.13 -9.85 -10.28
CA GLU A 255 21.60 -9.27 -9.00
C GLU A 255 20.81 -9.75 -7.78
N ASN A 256 19.52 -10.04 -7.99
CA ASN A 256 18.60 -10.44 -6.93
C ASN A 256 18.07 -11.86 -7.07
N CYS A 257 18.77 -12.73 -7.80
CA CYS A 257 18.43 -14.15 -7.86
C CYS A 257 19.69 -15.02 -7.96
N ASP A 258 19.65 -16.16 -7.30
CA ASP A 258 20.71 -17.18 -7.32
C ASP A 258 20.18 -18.56 -7.73
N HIS A 259 18.87 -18.69 -7.86
CA HIS A 259 18.22 -19.95 -8.23
C HIS A 259 16.99 -19.71 -9.11
N ILE A 260 16.75 -20.65 -10.04
CA ILE A 260 15.60 -20.68 -10.95
C ILE A 260 14.97 -22.06 -10.97
N ASP A 261 13.64 -22.11 -10.85
CA ASP A 261 12.84 -23.29 -11.13
C ASP A 261 11.85 -23.01 -12.26
N ILE A 262 11.69 -23.95 -13.16
CA ILE A 262 10.66 -23.92 -14.21
C ILE A 262 9.68 -25.06 -13.96
N LEU A 263 8.41 -24.69 -13.91
CA LEU A 263 7.30 -25.62 -13.70
C LEU A 263 6.38 -25.63 -14.91
N ASN A 264 5.75 -26.77 -15.18
CA ASN A 264 4.63 -26.83 -16.11
C ASN A 264 3.33 -26.33 -15.43
N VAL A 265 2.26 -26.25 -16.18
CA VAL A 265 0.94 -25.81 -15.67
C VAL A 265 0.33 -26.72 -14.60
N CYS A 266 0.80 -27.96 -14.50
CA CYS A 266 0.42 -28.92 -13.46
C CYS A 266 1.25 -28.78 -12.18
N GLY A 267 2.19 -27.82 -12.13
CA GLY A 267 3.07 -27.61 -10.98
C GLY A 267 4.28 -28.55 -10.91
N GLN A 268 4.49 -29.40 -11.91
CA GLN A 268 5.68 -30.26 -11.94
C GLN A 268 6.92 -29.46 -12.33
N LYS A 269 8.01 -29.62 -11.58
CA LYS A 269 9.29 -28.99 -11.84
C LYS A 269 9.98 -29.65 -13.02
N ILE A 270 10.21 -28.86 -14.07
CA ILE A 270 10.84 -29.30 -15.33
C ILE A 270 12.36 -29.00 -15.34
N LEU A 271 12.74 -27.88 -14.72
CA LEU A 271 14.11 -27.42 -14.59
C LEU A 271 14.33 -26.84 -13.21
N SER A 272 15.49 -27.08 -12.64
CA SER A 272 15.98 -26.44 -11.42
C SER A 272 17.45 -26.14 -11.63
N SER A 273 17.87 -24.88 -11.50
CA SER A 273 19.24 -24.46 -11.78
C SER A 273 19.70 -23.30 -10.92
N THR A 274 21.00 -23.23 -10.65
CA THR A 274 21.63 -22.04 -10.07
C THR A 274 21.79 -20.97 -11.14
N VAL A 275 21.50 -19.72 -10.78
CA VAL A 275 21.62 -18.56 -11.68
C VAL A 275 22.99 -17.91 -11.47
N THR A 276 23.89 -18.10 -12.42
CA THR A 276 25.23 -17.48 -12.43
C THR A 276 25.43 -16.54 -13.62
N THR A 277 24.57 -16.64 -14.63
CA THR A 277 24.58 -15.83 -15.85
C THR A 277 23.18 -15.42 -16.22
N LYS A 278 23.07 -14.41 -17.10
CA LYS A 278 21.76 -13.94 -17.59
C LYS A 278 21.10 -14.93 -18.57
N SER A 279 21.85 -15.83 -19.15
CA SER A 279 21.36 -16.86 -20.08
C SER A 279 21.54 -18.24 -19.46
N ILE A 280 20.45 -19.00 -19.40
CA ILE A 280 20.41 -20.34 -18.81
C ILE A 280 19.98 -21.31 -19.90
N GLU A 281 20.87 -22.21 -20.29
CA GLU A 281 20.53 -23.26 -21.24
C GLU A 281 19.48 -24.21 -20.65
N THR A 282 18.51 -24.59 -21.44
CA THR A 282 17.40 -25.41 -21.00
C THR A 282 17.26 -26.65 -21.88
N PRO A 283 16.71 -27.77 -21.35
CA PRO A 283 16.23 -28.83 -22.20
C PRO A 283 15.18 -28.27 -23.19
N HIS A 284 14.98 -28.94 -24.29
CA HIS A 284 13.99 -28.53 -25.28
C HIS A 284 12.59 -28.57 -24.67
N PHE A 285 11.97 -27.37 -24.48
CA PHE A 285 10.60 -27.26 -23.99
C PHE A 285 9.60 -27.45 -25.14
N SER A 286 8.57 -28.25 -24.91
CA SER A 286 7.43 -28.35 -25.81
C SER A 286 6.68 -27.01 -25.85
N LYS A 287 5.95 -26.74 -26.95
CA LYS A 287 5.07 -25.59 -27.04
C LYS A 287 4.08 -25.58 -25.87
N GLY A 288 3.97 -24.45 -25.19
CA GLY A 288 3.09 -24.35 -24.02
C GLY A 288 3.41 -23.20 -23.10
N ILE A 289 2.72 -23.19 -21.96
CA ILE A 289 2.90 -22.21 -20.90
C ILE A 289 3.70 -22.89 -19.76
N TYR A 290 4.70 -22.16 -19.28
CA TYR A 290 5.53 -22.56 -18.15
C TYR A 290 5.56 -21.44 -17.10
N ILE A 291 5.75 -21.81 -15.85
CA ILE A 291 5.92 -20.91 -14.73
C ILE A 291 7.39 -20.93 -14.32
N CYS A 292 8.03 -19.79 -14.37
CA CYS A 292 9.39 -19.59 -13.92
C CYS A 292 9.36 -18.95 -12.53
N THR A 293 10.00 -19.57 -11.54
CA THR A 293 10.20 -18.98 -10.22
C THR A 293 11.68 -18.70 -10.01
N LEU A 294 12.00 -17.49 -9.55
CA LEU A 294 13.35 -17.08 -9.19
C LEU A 294 13.45 -16.94 -7.67
N ALA A 295 14.54 -17.42 -7.11
CA ALA A 295 14.79 -17.34 -5.68
C ALA A 295 16.17 -16.73 -5.38
N LYS A 296 16.36 -16.17 -4.17
CA LYS A 296 17.64 -15.76 -3.60
C LYS A 296 17.76 -16.29 -2.18
N GLN A 297 18.83 -17.00 -1.89
CA GLN A 297 19.07 -17.64 -0.58
C GLN A 297 17.87 -18.47 -0.09
N GLY A 298 17.24 -19.20 -1.01
CA GLY A 298 16.08 -20.04 -0.74
C GLY A 298 14.75 -19.31 -0.56
N LYS A 299 14.72 -17.98 -0.64
CA LYS A 299 13.48 -17.18 -0.61
C LYS A 299 13.02 -16.88 -2.03
N LEU A 300 11.73 -17.07 -2.30
CA LEU A 300 11.12 -16.74 -3.59
C LEU A 300 11.22 -15.22 -3.83
N VAL A 301 11.77 -14.87 -4.98
CA VAL A 301 12.02 -13.49 -5.40
C VAL A 301 10.99 -13.04 -6.43
N CYS A 302 10.65 -13.93 -7.39
CA CYS A 302 9.82 -13.55 -8.51
C CYS A 302 9.21 -14.79 -9.18
N THR A 303 7.99 -14.63 -9.70
CA THR A 303 7.35 -15.63 -10.58
C THR A 303 7.01 -14.98 -11.92
N ARG A 304 7.31 -15.66 -13.02
CA ARG A 304 7.03 -15.20 -14.38
C ARG A 304 6.41 -16.33 -15.21
N ARG A 305 5.56 -15.93 -16.14
CA ARG A 305 5.02 -16.85 -17.15
C ARG A 305 5.90 -16.82 -18.38
N ILE A 306 6.29 -17.98 -18.86
CA ILE A 306 7.02 -18.18 -20.11
C ILE A 306 6.07 -18.83 -21.11
N ILE A 307 6.06 -18.32 -22.33
CA ILE A 307 5.30 -18.90 -23.45
C ILE A 307 6.31 -19.43 -24.46
N VAL A 308 6.30 -20.76 -24.67
CA VAL A 308 7.08 -21.45 -25.71
C VAL A 308 6.16 -21.61 -26.93
N LYS A 309 6.54 -20.99 -28.06
CA LYS A 309 5.75 -20.98 -29.30
C LYS A 309 6.11 -22.09 -30.26
#